data_2efa13189467891b6de1ad4c3d1224f8
#
_entry.id   2efa13189467891b6de1ad4c3d1224f8
#
_cell.length_a   1.000
_cell.length_b   1.000
_cell.length_c   1.000
_cell.angle_alpha   90.00
_cell.angle_beta   90.00
_cell.angle_gamma   90.00
#
_symmetry.space_group_name_H-M   'P 1'
#
loop_
_entity.id
_entity.type
_entity.pdbx_description
1 polymer ?
#
loop_
_entity_poly.entity_id
_entity_poly.type
_entity_poly.pdbx_seq_one_letter_code
_entity_poly.pdbx_strand_id
1 'polypeptide(L)'
;MYKLITASNIVTSDYKKNNIVHMSKKQAATKIIGGSLRGSKLPYKQNKSIRPTENKTKETLFNWLLNNLEGKTCLDMFAGTGSLGIEALSRGADKVVFVEKQKNQTDALKSNLE
;
A
#
# COMPACT_ATOMS: atom_id res chain seq x y z
N MET A 1 6.10 19.28 5.42
CA MET A 1 5.29 18.68 6.52
C MET A 1 4.71 17.36 6.03
N TYR A 2 4.72 16.35 6.85
CA TYR A 2 4.13 15.06 6.55
C TYR A 2 2.61 15.09 6.70
N LYS A 3 1.90 14.33 5.86
CA LYS A 3 0.46 14.12 5.99
C LYS A 3 0.18 12.74 6.55
N LEU A 4 -0.82 12.65 7.42
CA LEU A 4 -1.31 11.40 7.98
C LEU A 4 -2.50 10.91 7.19
N ILE A 5 -2.48 9.64 6.83
CA ILE A 5 -3.58 8.97 6.15
C ILE A 5 -3.87 7.68 6.92
N THR A 6 -5.13 7.44 7.21
CA THR A 6 -5.55 6.19 7.86
C THR A 6 -6.38 5.35 6.91
N ALA A 7 -6.18 4.04 6.97
CA ALA A 7 -6.98 3.08 6.22
C ALA A 7 -7.27 1.85 7.07
N SER A 8 -8.43 1.25 6.87
CA SER A 8 -8.81 0.00 7.52
C SER A 8 -8.95 -1.12 6.49
N ASN A 9 -8.82 -2.33 6.97
CA ASN A 9 -8.88 -3.53 6.12
C ASN A 9 -10.22 -3.70 5.40
N ILE A 10 -11.31 -3.25 6.02
CA ILE A 10 -12.65 -3.35 5.47
C ILE A 10 -12.83 -2.49 4.22
N VAL A 11 -12.23 -1.30 4.21
CA VAL A 11 -12.35 -0.35 3.10
C VAL A 11 -11.55 -0.80 1.89
N THR A 12 -10.45 -1.51 2.09
CA THR A 12 -9.54 -1.90 1.01
C THR A 12 -9.99 -3.12 0.20
N SER A 13 -10.82 -4.00 0.76
CA SER A 13 -11.22 -5.21 0.04
C SER A 13 -12.22 -4.95 -1.10
N ASP A 14 -13.15 -4.02 -0.91
CA ASP A 14 -14.13 -3.67 -1.95
C ASP A 14 -13.58 -2.72 -3.00
N TYR A 15 -12.66 -1.91 -2.60
CA TYR A 15 -11.99 -0.91 -3.40
C TYR A 15 -11.30 -1.50 -4.64
N LYS A 16 -10.72 -2.66 -4.52
CA LYS A 16 -9.80 -3.17 -5.54
C LYS A 16 -10.42 -3.67 -6.82
N LYS A 17 -11.62 -4.18 -6.77
CA LYS A 17 -12.26 -4.70 -7.98
C LYS A 17 -12.51 -3.62 -9.01
N ASN A 18 -12.66 -2.36 -8.57
CA ASN A 18 -13.07 -1.28 -9.46
C ASN A 18 -11.94 -0.35 -9.92
N ASN A 19 -10.84 -0.23 -9.14
CA ASN A 19 -9.84 0.80 -9.39
C ASN A 19 -8.57 0.33 -10.13
N ILE A 20 -8.35 -0.97 -10.20
CA ILE A 20 -7.16 -1.52 -10.86
C ILE A 20 -7.39 -1.80 -12.35
N VAL A 21 -8.63 -1.90 -12.78
CA VAL A 21 -9.02 -2.30 -14.14
C VAL A 21 -8.66 -1.26 -15.20
N HIS A 22 -8.45 0.00 -14.81
CA HIS A 22 -8.23 1.11 -15.74
C HIS A 22 -6.80 1.66 -15.77
N MET A 23 -5.84 0.90 -15.30
CA MET A 23 -4.44 1.33 -15.31
C MET A 23 -3.89 1.42 -16.72
N SER A 24 -3.37 2.60 -17.10
CA SER A 24 -2.72 2.76 -18.41
C SER A 24 -1.42 1.94 -18.46
N LYS A 25 -1.08 1.43 -19.65
CA LYS A 25 0.14 0.64 -19.87
C LYS A 25 1.44 1.39 -19.55
N LYS A 26 1.40 2.71 -19.46
CA LYS A 26 2.55 3.57 -19.17
C LYS A 26 2.67 3.99 -17.71
N GLN A 27 1.72 3.60 -16.87
CA GLN A 27 1.70 4.00 -15.47
C GLN A 27 2.55 3.04 -14.64
N ALA A 28 3.43 3.59 -13.82
CA ALA A 28 4.19 2.80 -12.87
C ALA A 28 3.26 2.21 -11.80
N ALA A 29 3.53 0.99 -11.39
CA ALA A 29 2.73 0.32 -10.36
C ALA A 29 3.59 -0.61 -9.50
N THR A 30 3.22 -0.71 -8.24
CA THR A 30 3.74 -1.74 -7.35
C THR A 30 2.69 -2.84 -7.15
N LYS A 31 3.11 -4.02 -6.76
CA LYS A 31 2.23 -5.19 -6.66
C LYS A 31 2.11 -5.64 -5.21
N ILE A 32 0.90 -6.07 -4.83
CA ILE A 32 0.67 -6.74 -3.55
C ILE A 32 1.02 -8.22 -3.70
N ILE A 33 1.87 -8.72 -2.82
CA ILE A 33 2.48 -10.05 -2.95
C ILE A 33 1.66 -11.13 -2.26
N GLY A 34 1.09 -10.83 -1.12
CA GLY A 34 0.36 -11.82 -0.32
C GLY A 34 -0.95 -11.31 0.25
N GLY A 35 -1.67 -12.20 0.92
CA GLY A 35 -2.91 -11.88 1.62
C GLY A 35 -4.13 -11.80 0.71
N SER A 36 -5.20 -11.20 1.22
CA SER A 36 -6.50 -11.09 0.54
C SER A 36 -6.44 -10.28 -0.75
N LEU A 37 -5.46 -9.41 -0.87
CA LEU A 37 -5.29 -8.50 -1.99
C LEU A 37 -4.15 -8.92 -2.94
N ARG A 38 -3.64 -10.12 -2.78
CA ARG A 38 -2.55 -10.66 -3.60
C ARG A 38 -2.78 -10.46 -5.10
N GLY A 39 -1.75 -10.03 -5.82
CA GLY A 39 -1.79 -9.82 -7.26
C GLY A 39 -2.29 -8.46 -7.69
N SER A 40 -2.81 -7.68 -6.77
CA SER A 40 -3.31 -6.34 -7.05
C SER A 40 -2.17 -5.36 -7.34
N LYS A 41 -2.41 -4.46 -8.28
CA LYS A 41 -1.45 -3.42 -8.67
C LYS A 41 -1.87 -2.08 -8.09
N LEU A 42 -0.91 -1.35 -7.57
CA LEU A 42 -1.10 -0.03 -6.98
C LEU A 42 -0.39 0.99 -7.86
N PRO A 43 -1.12 1.76 -8.68
CA PRO A 43 -0.51 2.82 -9.48
C PRO A 43 0.10 3.91 -8.60
N TYR A 44 1.20 4.47 -9.06
CA TYR A 44 1.83 5.61 -8.39
C TYR A 44 2.46 6.54 -9.41
N LYS A 45 2.68 7.79 -9.01
CA LYS A 45 3.39 8.77 -9.84
C LYS A 45 4.88 8.56 -9.66
N GLN A 46 5.54 8.17 -10.74
CA GLN A 46 6.98 7.99 -10.75
C GLN A 46 7.69 9.35 -10.69
N ASN A 47 8.63 9.48 -9.78
CA ASN A 47 9.57 10.60 -9.74
C ASN A 47 10.91 10.13 -9.18
N LYS A 48 11.94 10.99 -9.26
CA LYS A 48 13.31 10.64 -8.86
C LYS A 48 13.48 10.33 -7.37
N SER A 49 12.55 10.82 -6.54
CA SER A 49 12.63 10.64 -5.08
C SER A 49 11.84 9.45 -4.58
N ILE A 50 11.05 8.80 -5.44
CA ILE A 50 10.26 7.63 -5.08
C ILE A 50 10.93 6.37 -5.59
N ARG A 51 11.31 5.53 -4.65
CA ARG A 51 11.84 4.19 -4.92
C ARG A 51 10.91 3.18 -4.24
N PRO A 52 10.05 2.49 -5.00
CA PRO A 52 9.20 1.45 -4.42
C PRO A 52 10.03 0.34 -3.78
N THR A 53 9.53 -0.20 -2.68
CA THR A 53 10.15 -1.34 -2.03
C THR A 53 10.06 -2.56 -2.95
N GLU A 54 11.17 -3.22 -3.18
CA GLU A 54 11.25 -4.40 -4.03
C GLU A 54 10.39 -5.54 -3.48
N ASN A 55 9.81 -6.32 -4.38
CA ASN A 55 8.95 -7.46 -4.03
C ASN A 55 9.65 -8.46 -3.11
N LYS A 56 10.91 -8.76 -3.39
CA LYS A 56 11.71 -9.68 -2.58
C LYS A 56 11.89 -9.17 -1.14
N THR A 57 12.15 -7.87 -0.99
CA THR A 57 12.27 -7.23 0.32
C THR A 57 10.95 -7.28 1.09
N LYS A 58 9.85 -6.97 0.42
CA LYS A 58 8.51 -7.07 1.02
C LYS A 58 8.21 -8.50 1.47
N GLU A 59 8.48 -9.47 0.63
CA GLU A 59 8.26 -10.88 0.95
C GLU A 59 9.03 -11.30 2.20
N THR A 60 10.31 -10.96 2.26
CA THR A 60 11.15 -11.27 3.43
C THR A 60 10.62 -10.63 4.70
N LEU A 61 10.30 -9.33 4.65
CA LEU A 61 9.77 -8.60 5.80
C LEU A 61 8.46 -9.23 6.29
N PHE A 62 7.54 -9.48 5.40
CA PHE A 62 6.22 -10.00 5.79
C PHE A 62 6.24 -11.47 6.18
N ASN A 63 7.23 -12.24 5.71
CA ASN A 63 7.47 -13.57 6.25
C ASN A 63 7.89 -13.53 7.72
N TRP A 64 8.69 -12.55 8.11
CA TRP A 64 9.02 -12.35 9.52
C TRP A 64 7.82 -11.94 10.37
N LEU A 65 6.86 -11.24 9.78
CA LEU A 65 5.67 -10.74 10.48
C LEU A 65 4.46 -11.67 10.36
N LEU A 66 4.62 -12.83 9.76
CA LEU A 66 3.55 -13.70 9.26
C LEU A 66 2.38 -13.90 10.25
N ASN A 67 2.66 -14.12 11.52
CA ASN A 67 1.64 -14.39 12.54
C ASN A 67 1.37 -13.20 13.47
N ASN A 68 1.90 -12.02 13.14
CA ASN A 68 1.86 -10.87 14.04
C ASN A 68 1.10 -9.67 13.48
N LEU A 69 0.45 -9.81 12.32
CA LEU A 69 -0.25 -8.70 11.68
C LEU A 69 -1.75 -8.69 11.93
N GLU A 70 -2.35 -9.87 12.09
CA GLU A 70 -3.80 -9.95 12.22
C GLU A 70 -4.31 -9.17 13.41
N GLY A 71 -5.29 -8.29 13.17
CA GLY A 71 -5.88 -7.44 14.20
C GLY A 71 -4.99 -6.30 14.67
N LYS A 72 -3.81 -6.11 14.08
CA LYS A 72 -2.87 -5.09 14.53
C LYS A 72 -3.07 -3.75 13.82
N THR A 73 -2.68 -2.69 14.52
CA THR A 73 -2.54 -1.35 13.93
C THR A 73 -1.08 -1.15 13.56
N CYS A 74 -0.84 -0.78 12.31
CA CYS A 74 0.51 -0.58 11.77
C CYS A 74 0.73 0.89 11.43
N LEU A 75 1.97 1.33 11.54
CA LEU A 75 2.39 2.67 11.17
C LEU A 75 3.44 2.58 10.07
N ASP A 76 3.13 3.15 8.92
CA ASP A 76 4.04 3.28 7.79
C ASP A 76 4.54 4.72 7.74
N MET A 77 5.72 4.96 8.30
CA MET A 77 6.29 6.30 8.52
C MET A 77 6.74 7.01 7.24
N PHE A 78 7.09 6.26 6.22
CA PHE A 78 7.57 6.79 4.95
C PHE A 78 6.83 6.08 3.82
N ALA A 79 5.53 6.34 3.75
CA ALA A 79 4.61 5.52 2.98
C ALA A 79 4.92 5.46 1.48
N GLY A 80 5.36 6.56 0.87
CA GLY A 80 5.63 6.60 -0.56
C GLY A 80 4.42 6.15 -1.37
N THR A 81 4.56 5.01 -2.06
CA THR A 81 3.47 4.40 -2.83
C THR A 81 2.36 3.81 -1.95
N GLY A 82 2.62 3.64 -0.65
CA GLY A 82 1.72 2.94 0.27
C GLY A 82 1.85 1.42 0.22
N SER A 83 2.81 0.90 -0.52
CA SER A 83 2.90 -0.53 -0.81
C SER A 83 3.11 -1.37 0.45
N LEU A 84 3.93 -0.94 1.41
CA LEU A 84 4.13 -1.69 2.65
C LEU A 84 2.89 -1.71 3.54
N GLY A 85 2.27 -0.55 3.75
CA GLY A 85 1.05 -0.48 4.56
C GLY A 85 -0.12 -1.23 3.94
N ILE A 86 -0.29 -1.15 2.64
CA ILE A 86 -1.36 -1.89 1.93
C ILE A 86 -1.06 -3.39 1.96
N GLU A 87 0.20 -3.79 1.87
CA GLU A 87 0.59 -5.19 2.05
C GLU A 87 0.21 -5.68 3.46
N ALA A 88 0.44 -4.88 4.49
CA ALA A 88 0.03 -5.20 5.86
C ALA A 88 -1.49 -5.37 5.98
N LEU A 89 -2.27 -4.46 5.37
CA LEU A 89 -3.72 -4.59 5.32
C LEU A 89 -4.15 -5.89 4.62
N SER A 90 -3.49 -6.19 3.50
CA SER A 90 -3.76 -7.41 2.74
C SER A 90 -3.52 -8.68 3.56
N ARG A 91 -2.58 -8.64 4.48
CA ARG A 91 -2.18 -9.78 5.31
C ARG A 91 -2.84 -9.82 6.69
N GLY A 92 -3.86 -9.00 6.91
CA GLY A 92 -4.72 -9.08 8.09
C GLY A 92 -4.58 -7.96 9.09
N ALA A 93 -3.75 -6.95 8.87
CA ALA A 93 -3.71 -5.78 9.74
C ALA A 93 -5.09 -5.11 9.75
N ASP A 94 -5.51 -4.68 10.91
CA ASP A 94 -6.82 -4.08 11.13
C ASP A 94 -6.84 -2.63 10.66
N LYS A 95 -5.73 -1.93 10.86
CA LYS A 95 -5.59 -0.53 10.53
C LYS A 95 -4.14 -0.20 10.18
N VAL A 96 -3.96 0.69 9.22
CA VAL A 96 -2.65 1.26 8.92
C VAL A 96 -2.75 2.78 8.89
N VAL A 97 -1.80 3.42 9.54
CA VAL A 97 -1.58 4.87 9.46
C VAL A 97 -0.41 5.12 8.54
N PHE A 98 -0.63 5.87 7.49
CA PHE A 98 0.41 6.22 6.52
C PHE A 98 0.89 7.64 6.79
N VAL A 99 2.20 7.84 6.76
CA VAL A 99 2.82 9.16 6.87
C VAL A 99 3.61 9.41 5.59
N GLU A 100 3.24 10.44 4.85
CA GLU A 100 3.90 10.80 3.60
C GLU A 100 4.07 12.31 3.47
N LYS A 101 5.25 12.71 3.04
CA LYS A 101 5.63 14.11 2.88
C LYS A 101 5.15 14.71 1.56
N GLN A 102 5.25 13.96 0.49
CA GLN A 102 4.97 14.45 -0.86
C GLN A 102 3.49 14.44 -1.18
N LYS A 103 2.94 15.61 -1.54
CA LYS A 103 1.52 15.75 -1.84
C LYS A 103 1.05 14.86 -2.97
N ASN A 104 1.81 14.76 -4.05
CA ASN A 104 1.43 13.89 -5.18
C ASN A 104 1.29 12.43 -4.75
N GLN A 105 2.18 11.96 -3.88
CA GLN A 105 2.13 10.60 -3.37
C GLN A 105 0.98 10.41 -2.39
N THR A 106 0.72 11.42 -1.57
CA THR A 106 -0.44 11.41 -0.66
C THR A 106 -1.75 11.30 -1.44
N ASP A 107 -1.88 12.08 -2.50
CA ASP A 107 -3.07 12.07 -3.34
C ASP A 107 -3.24 10.73 -4.08
N ALA A 108 -2.16 10.17 -4.61
CA ALA A 108 -2.17 8.86 -5.25
C ALA A 108 -2.53 7.74 -4.24
N LEU A 109 -1.95 7.80 -3.04
CA LEU A 109 -2.25 6.86 -1.97
C LEU A 109 -3.70 6.92 -1.53
N LYS A 110 -4.25 8.12 -1.35
CA LYS A 110 -5.68 8.30 -1.03
C LYS A 110 -6.56 7.73 -2.12
N SER A 111 -6.24 8.00 -3.38
CA SER A 111 -6.97 7.44 -4.51
C SER A 111 -6.93 5.91 -4.49
N ASN A 112 -5.80 5.33 -4.14
CA ASN A 112 -5.65 3.87 -4.04
C ASN A 112 -6.39 3.28 -2.83
N LEU A 113 -6.71 4.07 -1.82
CA LEU A 113 -7.42 3.63 -0.61
C LEU A 113 -8.93 3.90 -0.63
N GLU A 114 -9.38 4.60 -1.63
CA GLU A 114 -10.82 4.87 -1.86
C GLU A 114 -11.51 3.80 -2.77
#